data_5928e83fa06229315b04d0551f30f32c
#
_entry.id   5928e83fa06229315b04d0551f30f32c
#
_cell.length_a   1.000
_cell.length_b   1.000
_cell.length_c   1.000
_cell.angle_alpha   90.00
_cell.angle_beta   90.00
_cell.angle_gamma   90.00
#
_symmetry.space_group_name_H-M   'P 1'
#
loop_
_entity.id
_entity.type
_entity.pdbx_description
1 polymer ?
#
loop_
_entity_poly.entity_id
_entity_poly.type
_entity_poly.pdbx_seq_one_letter_code
_entity_poly.pdbx_strand_id
1 'polypeptide(L)' 'MSSKTEISAQAIFVKELASRLQKDIESNQDKPSVYNGMANHTQLQSDIKRLRRELLELSNMIGCQYRR' A
#
# COMPACT_ATOMS: atom_id res chain seq x y z
N MET A 1 12.27 -11.42 16.41
CA MET A 1 12.11 -12.07 15.11
C MET A 1 10.66 -12.11 14.69
N SER A 2 10.41 -11.83 13.42
CA SER A 2 9.06 -11.90 12.90
C SER A 2 8.64 -13.33 12.65
N SER A 3 7.49 -13.71 13.13
CA SER A 3 6.98 -15.05 12.90
C SER A 3 6.35 -15.15 11.52
N LYS A 4 6.16 -16.36 11.05
CA LYS A 4 5.48 -16.60 9.78
C LYS A 4 4.08 -15.99 9.77
N THR A 5 3.39 -16.04 10.90
CA THR A 5 2.06 -15.46 11.06
C THR A 5 2.10 -13.94 10.91
N GLU A 6 3.11 -13.30 11.51
CA GLU A 6 3.25 -11.85 11.41
C GLU A 6 3.56 -11.42 9.99
N ILE A 7 4.43 -12.16 9.31
CA ILE A 7 4.78 -11.87 7.91
C ILE A 7 3.54 -12.00 7.03
N SER A 8 2.75 -13.05 7.25
CA SER A 8 1.52 -13.27 6.51
C SER A 8 0.51 -12.14 6.75
N ALA A 9 0.38 -11.71 8.00
CA ALA A 9 -0.52 -10.61 8.35
C ALA A 9 -0.08 -9.31 7.67
N GLN A 10 1.21 -9.04 7.64
CA GLN A 10 1.74 -7.86 6.98
C GLN A 10 1.49 -7.93 5.48
N ALA A 11 1.65 -9.10 4.88
CA ALA A 11 1.40 -9.28 3.46
C ALA A 11 -0.07 -9.02 3.11
N ILE A 12 -0.98 -9.48 3.95
CA ILE A 12 -2.41 -9.24 3.77
C ILE A 12 -2.71 -7.73 3.86
N PHE A 13 -2.09 -7.06 4.82
CA PHE A 13 -2.26 -5.62 4.98
C PHE A 13 -1.80 -4.86 3.74
N VAL A 14 -0.63 -5.23 3.20
CA VAL A 14 -0.12 -4.61 1.98
C VAL A 14 -1.06 -4.86 0.81
N LYS A 15 -1.58 -6.07 0.70
CA LYS A 15 -2.54 -6.42 -0.35
C LYS A 15 -3.79 -5.55 -0.27
N GLU A 16 -4.30 -5.33 0.94
CA GLU A 16 -5.48 -4.50 1.13
C GLU A 16 -5.22 -3.05 0.78
N LEU A 17 -4.05 -2.53 1.15
CA LEU A 17 -3.67 -1.18 0.78
C LEU A 17 -3.58 -1.02 -0.73
N ALA A 18 -2.99 -1.98 -1.41
CA ALA A 18 -2.86 -1.95 -2.86
C ALA A 18 -4.24 -2.01 -3.53
N SER A 19 -5.12 -2.84 -3.00
CA SER A 19 -6.48 -2.96 -3.53
C SER A 19 -7.26 -1.66 -3.36
N ARG A 20 -7.12 -1.01 -2.20
CA ARG A 20 -7.75 0.28 -1.95
C ARG A 20 -7.23 1.34 -2.91
N LEU A 21 -5.92 1.35 -3.11
CA LEU A 21 -5.29 2.29 -4.04
C LEU A 21 -5.83 2.08 -5.46
N GLN A 22 -5.98 0.84 -5.87
CA GLN A 22 -6.51 0.52 -7.19
C GLN A 22 -7.94 1.05 -7.35
N LYS A 23 -8.77 0.87 -6.35
CA LYS A 23 -10.15 1.37 -6.38
C LYS A 23 -10.17 2.88 -6.46
N ASP A 24 -9.29 3.55 -5.74
CA ASP A 24 -9.22 5.01 -5.78
C ASP A 24 -8.82 5.49 -7.16
N ILE A 25 -7.88 4.83 -7.80
CA ILE A 25 -7.45 5.18 -9.16
C ILE A 25 -8.60 5.00 -10.15
N GLU A 26 -9.29 3.87 -10.08
CA GLU A 26 -10.41 3.58 -10.98
C GLU A 26 -11.55 4.57 -10.77
N SER A 27 -11.83 4.91 -9.53
CA SER A 27 -12.87 5.88 -9.20
C SER A 27 -12.55 7.25 -9.77
N ASN A 28 -11.28 7.65 -9.73
CA ASN A 28 -10.86 8.95 -10.23
C ASN A 28 -10.98 9.02 -11.75
N GLN A 29 -10.78 7.91 -12.44
CA GLN A 29 -10.92 7.87 -13.89
C GLN A 29 -12.36 8.08 -14.33
N ASP A 30 -13.31 7.60 -13.53
CA ASP A 30 -14.72 7.72 -13.85
C ASP A 30 -15.26 9.13 -13.62
N LYS A 31 -14.57 9.93 -12.81
CA LYS A 31 -15.02 11.27 -12.47
C LYS A 31 -13.93 12.30 -12.72
N PRO A 32 -13.74 12.70 -13.98
CA PRO A 32 -12.73 13.70 -14.28
C PRO A 32 -13.23 15.08 -13.81
N SER A 33 -12.85 15.45 -12.61
CA SER A 33 -13.19 16.75 -12.04
C SER A 33 -11.90 17.51 -11.78
N VAL A 34 -11.86 18.75 -12.25
CA VAL A 34 -10.68 19.59 -12.07
C VAL A 34 -10.39 19.83 -10.60
N TYR A 35 -11.43 20.02 -9.82
CA TYR A 35 -11.28 20.28 -8.39
C TYR A 35 -10.85 19.04 -7.63
N ASN A 36 -11.48 17.93 -7.93
CA ASN A 36 -11.17 16.68 -7.25
C ASN A 36 -9.83 16.13 -7.71
N GLY A 37 -9.36 16.54 -8.88
CA GLY A 37 -8.10 16.05 -9.41
C GLY A 37 -6.91 16.30 -8.50
N MET A 38 -6.80 17.51 -7.96
CA MET A 38 -5.68 17.86 -7.08
C MET A 38 -5.80 17.16 -5.73
N ALA A 39 -6.99 17.19 -5.14
CA ALA A 39 -7.21 16.55 -3.86
C ALA A 39 -6.96 15.04 -3.95
N ASN A 40 -7.48 14.43 -5.02
CA ASN A 40 -7.30 13.00 -5.24
C ASN A 40 -5.84 12.65 -5.50
N HIS A 41 -5.13 13.52 -6.20
CA HIS A 41 -3.72 13.30 -6.44
C HIS A 41 -2.93 13.29 -5.13
N THR A 42 -3.23 14.23 -4.24
CA THR A 42 -2.59 14.27 -2.94
C THR A 42 -2.87 13.02 -2.13
N GLN A 43 -4.13 12.56 -2.15
CA GLN A 43 -4.54 11.36 -1.45
C GLN A 43 -3.83 10.14 -2.04
N LEU A 44 -3.76 10.04 -3.36
CA LEU A 44 -3.08 8.94 -4.02
C LEU A 44 -1.61 8.91 -3.67
N GLN A 45 -0.96 10.08 -3.65
CA GLN A 45 0.45 10.17 -3.29
C GLN A 45 0.67 9.70 -1.85
N SER A 46 -0.23 10.09 -0.94
CA SER A 46 -0.16 9.68 0.44
C SER A 46 -0.32 8.16 0.57
N ASP A 47 -1.27 7.60 -0.16
CA ASP A 47 -1.52 6.16 -0.16
C ASP A 47 -0.31 5.40 -0.71
N ILE A 48 0.30 5.92 -1.76
CA ILE A 48 1.49 5.30 -2.36
C ILE A 48 2.65 5.31 -1.38
N LYS A 49 2.86 6.41 -0.69
CA LYS A 49 3.93 6.51 0.31
C LYS A 49 3.71 5.49 1.42
N ARG A 50 2.48 5.37 1.89
CA ARG A 50 2.16 4.41 2.92
C ARG A 50 2.37 2.99 2.44
N LEU A 51 1.93 2.69 1.23
CA LEU A 51 2.12 1.36 0.64
C LEU A 51 3.60 1.01 0.54
N ARG A 52 4.41 1.95 0.07
CA ARG A 52 5.85 1.74 -0.03
C ARG A 52 6.47 1.47 1.32
N ARG A 53 6.04 2.19 2.33
CA ARG A 53 6.54 2.02 3.69
C ARG A 53 6.19 0.63 4.22
N GLU A 54 4.96 0.18 4.00
CA GLU A 54 4.53 -1.12 4.47
C GLU A 54 5.20 -2.25 3.69
N LEU A 55 5.46 -2.03 2.40
CA LEU A 55 6.20 -2.98 1.60
C LEU A 55 7.65 -3.13 2.09
N LEU A 56 8.26 -2.01 2.45
CA LEU A 56 9.61 -2.03 2.99
C LEU A 56 9.64 -2.80 4.32
N GLU A 57 8.64 -2.57 5.15
CA GLU A 57 8.51 -3.30 6.41
C GLU A 57 8.39 -4.79 6.16
N LEU A 58 7.56 -5.18 5.20
CA LEU A 58 7.40 -6.58 4.83
C LEU A 58 8.72 -7.16 4.33
N SER A 59 9.43 -6.42 3.52
CA SER A 59 10.73 -6.84 3.00
C SER A 59 11.72 -7.08 4.14
N ASN A 60 11.73 -6.20 5.12
CA ASN A 60 12.60 -6.33 6.28
C ASN A 60 12.24 -7.56 7.10
N MET A 61 10.95 -7.81 7.28
CA MET A 61 10.49 -8.98 8.03
C MET A 61 10.92 -10.27 7.34
N ILE A 62 10.78 -10.32 6.02
CA ILE A 62 11.20 -11.49 5.25
C ILE A 62 12.73 -11.66 5.32
N GLY A 63 13.45 -10.56 5.21
CA GLY A 63 14.89 -10.60 5.30
C GLY A 63 15.37 -11.15 6.63
N CYS A 64 14.72 -10.76 7.73
CA CYS A 64 15.05 -11.29 9.05
C CYS A 64 14.72 -12.77 9.15
N GLN A 65 13.60 -13.18 8.56
CA GLN A 65 13.15 -14.58 8.66
C GLN A 65 14.05 -15.54 7.88
N TYR A 66 14.48 -15.14 6.70
CA TYR A 66 15.19 -16.02 5.78
C TYR A 66 16.68 -15.71 5.66
N ARG A 67 17.15 -14.77 6.44
CA ARG A 67 18.56 -14.40 6.41
C ARG A 67 19.39 -15.47 7.11
N ARG A 68 20.50 -15.80 6.50
CA ARG A 68 21.44 -16.76 7.09
C ARG A 68 22.73 -16.08 7.49
#